data_0b2a14712ec59a11c5aa5704bf8ba6c1
#
_entry.id   0b2a14712ec59a11c5aa5704bf8ba6c1
#
_cell.length_a   1.000
_cell.length_b   1.000
_cell.length_c   1.000
_cell.angle_alpha   90.00
_cell.angle_beta   90.00
_cell.angle_gamma   90.00
#
_symmetry.space_group_name_H-M   'P 1'
#
loop_
_entity.id
_entity.type
_entity.pdbx_description
1 polymer ?
#
loop_
_entity_poly.entity_id
_entity_poly.type
_entity_poly.pdbx_seq_one_letter_code
_entity_poly.pdbx_strand_id
1 'polypeptide(L)'
;SSFTTPEELNGYRDDEHAYPENTKFNKQVRFIKLPNNLIFVLKRFKFNMKTMQPYKICTTIQFPTTLDMTPFYIGYTKPQHYELYAISNHKGNLNHGHYYSFVKNFDNKWILYNDQNFKDVNNEKMDQPYLFSNDAYILFYRRKKSDCF
;
A
#
# COMPACT_ATOMS: atom_id res chain seq x y z
N SER A 1 9.08 -1.03 -11.84
CA SER A 1 7.80 -1.25 -12.53
C SER A 1 6.69 -1.42 -11.51
N SER A 2 5.57 -0.80 -11.73
CA SER A 2 4.37 -0.99 -10.90
C SER A 2 3.78 -2.36 -11.24
N PHE A 3 3.39 -3.14 -10.22
CA PHE A 3 2.76 -4.46 -10.38
C PHE A 3 1.55 -4.46 -11.33
N THR A 4 0.84 -3.36 -11.42
CA THR A 4 -0.38 -3.18 -12.23
C THR A 4 -0.17 -2.39 -13.52
N THR A 5 1.05 -1.89 -13.78
CA THR A 5 1.36 -1.20 -15.04
C THR A 5 1.42 -2.22 -16.17
N PRO A 6 0.76 -1.97 -17.31
CA PRO A 6 0.88 -2.84 -18.48
C PRO A 6 2.34 -2.96 -18.91
N GLU A 7 2.78 -4.18 -19.16
CA GLU A 7 4.10 -4.51 -19.67
C GLU A 7 3.95 -5.03 -21.09
N GLU A 8 4.63 -4.40 -22.05
CA GLU A 8 4.68 -4.89 -23.44
C GLU A 8 5.62 -6.09 -23.51
N LEU A 9 5.09 -7.22 -23.99
CA LEU A 9 5.83 -8.45 -24.22
C LEU A 9 6.07 -8.64 -25.71
N ASN A 10 7.33 -8.78 -26.09
CA ASN A 10 7.73 -9.12 -27.45
C ASN A 10 8.03 -10.62 -27.55
N GLY A 11 7.52 -11.28 -28.60
CA GLY A 11 7.80 -12.68 -28.84
C GLY A 11 7.12 -13.66 -27.89
N TYR A 12 6.06 -13.24 -27.20
CA TYR A 12 5.25 -14.14 -26.38
C TYR A 12 4.62 -15.22 -27.25
N ARG A 13 4.70 -16.47 -26.80
CA ARG A 13 4.04 -17.62 -27.41
C ARG A 13 3.23 -18.31 -26.34
N ASP A 14 2.04 -18.75 -26.69
CA ASP A 14 1.31 -19.72 -25.92
C ASP A 14 1.12 -21.02 -26.75
N ASP A 15 0.96 -22.15 -26.08
CA ASP A 15 0.92 -23.44 -26.75
C ASP A 15 -0.41 -23.71 -27.47
N GLU A 16 -1.42 -22.88 -27.25
CA GLU A 16 -2.79 -23.09 -27.76
C GLU A 16 -3.09 -22.22 -29.00
N HIS A 17 -2.34 -21.14 -29.23
CA HIS A 17 -2.65 -20.18 -30.29
C HIS A 17 -1.42 -19.81 -31.13
N ALA A 18 -1.58 -19.83 -32.45
CA ALA A 18 -0.60 -19.33 -33.37
C ALA A 18 -0.83 -17.83 -33.62
N TYR A 19 0.09 -17.00 -33.20
CA TYR A 19 0.06 -15.56 -33.45
C TYR A 19 0.99 -15.20 -34.60
N PRO A 20 0.66 -14.16 -35.42
CA PRO A 20 1.57 -13.64 -36.42
C PRO A 20 2.92 -13.23 -35.81
N GLU A 21 4.00 -13.38 -36.57
CA GLU A 21 5.31 -12.85 -36.17
C GLU A 21 5.19 -11.34 -35.88
N ASN A 22 5.85 -10.88 -34.80
CA ASN A 22 5.81 -9.50 -34.31
C ASN A 22 4.49 -9.04 -33.68
N THR A 23 3.60 -9.95 -33.30
CA THR A 23 2.44 -9.59 -32.48
C THR A 23 2.90 -9.05 -31.11
N LYS A 24 2.42 -7.85 -30.76
CA LYS A 24 2.69 -7.23 -29.48
C LYS A 24 1.61 -7.61 -28.47
N PHE A 25 2.03 -8.03 -27.30
CA PHE A 25 1.15 -8.39 -26.20
C PHE A 25 1.33 -7.44 -25.02
N ASN A 26 0.24 -7.11 -24.34
CA ASN A 26 0.28 -6.35 -23.11
C ASN A 26 -0.11 -7.28 -21.95
N LYS A 27 0.82 -7.47 -21.03
CA LYS A 27 0.57 -8.18 -19.77
C LYS A 27 0.21 -7.16 -18.69
N GLN A 28 -0.90 -7.40 -18.01
CA GLN A 28 -1.33 -6.59 -16.87
C GLN A 28 -1.87 -7.50 -15.75
N VAL A 29 -1.51 -7.18 -14.51
CA VAL A 29 -2.07 -7.86 -13.34
C VAL A 29 -3.17 -6.98 -12.74
N ARG A 30 -4.34 -7.55 -12.49
CA ARG A 30 -5.48 -6.90 -11.86
C ARG A 30 -6.06 -7.75 -10.75
N PHE A 31 -6.72 -7.11 -9.80
CA PHE A 31 -7.42 -7.80 -8.72
C PHE A 31 -8.81 -8.25 -9.20
N ILE A 32 -9.12 -9.53 -9.01
CA ILE A 32 -10.45 -10.09 -9.27
C ILE A 32 -11.38 -9.85 -8.08
N LYS A 33 -10.82 -9.87 -6.87
CA LYS A 33 -11.55 -9.66 -5.62
C LYS A 33 -10.75 -8.77 -4.69
N LEU A 34 -11.40 -7.79 -4.11
CA LEU A 34 -10.82 -6.89 -3.12
C LEU A 34 -11.46 -7.15 -1.74
N PRO A 35 -10.65 -7.24 -0.66
CA PRO A 35 -11.16 -7.47 0.70
C PRO A 35 -11.79 -6.20 1.28
N ASN A 36 -12.50 -6.33 2.41
CA ASN A 36 -12.99 -5.17 3.16
C ASN A 36 -11.86 -4.41 3.86
N ASN A 37 -10.85 -5.13 4.33
CA ASN A 37 -9.63 -4.55 4.89
C ASN A 37 -8.45 -4.89 3.99
N LEU A 38 -7.75 -3.86 3.52
CA LEU A 38 -6.60 -3.96 2.64
C LEU A 38 -5.36 -3.55 3.42
N ILE A 39 -4.36 -4.43 3.49
CA ILE A 39 -3.15 -4.24 4.27
C ILE A 39 -1.95 -4.20 3.33
N PHE A 40 -1.17 -3.12 3.40
CA PHE A 40 0.10 -2.99 2.69
C PHE A 40 1.26 -3.10 3.65
N VAL A 41 2.10 -4.10 3.43
CA VAL A 41 3.37 -4.25 4.14
C VAL A 41 4.48 -3.71 3.26
N LEU A 42 5.18 -2.70 3.76
CA LEU A 42 6.28 -2.08 3.04
C LEU A 42 7.56 -2.90 3.25
N LYS A 43 8.15 -3.40 2.17
CA LYS A 43 9.37 -4.23 2.24
C LYS A 43 10.59 -3.36 2.54
N ARG A 44 10.68 -2.85 3.78
CA ARG A 44 11.76 -1.95 4.20
C ARG A 44 13.05 -2.65 4.59
N PHE A 45 13.01 -3.96 4.80
CA PHE A 45 14.20 -4.73 5.17
C PHE A 45 14.76 -5.47 3.97
N LYS A 46 16.04 -5.27 3.69
CA LYS A 46 16.78 -5.93 2.62
C LYS A 46 18.12 -6.44 3.14
N PHE A 47 18.66 -7.41 2.42
CA PHE A 47 20.00 -7.93 2.65
C PHE A 47 20.94 -7.46 1.55
N ASN A 48 22.09 -6.92 1.93
CA ASN A 48 23.11 -6.49 1.00
C ASN A 48 24.09 -7.66 0.77
N MET A 49 24.05 -8.26 -0.40
CA MET A 49 24.91 -9.41 -0.75
C MET A 49 26.40 -9.05 -0.82
N LYS A 50 26.76 -7.78 -1.04
CA LYS A 50 28.16 -7.35 -1.10
C LYS A 50 28.77 -7.19 0.28
N THR A 51 28.02 -6.63 1.22
CA THR A 51 28.47 -6.41 2.61
C THR A 51 28.08 -7.53 3.54
N MET A 52 27.26 -8.49 3.06
CA MET A 52 26.68 -9.58 3.84
C MET A 52 25.96 -9.09 5.11
N GLN A 53 25.33 -7.90 5.02
CA GLN A 53 24.63 -7.27 6.12
C GLN A 53 23.18 -6.93 5.75
N PRO A 54 22.23 -7.14 6.67
CA PRO A 54 20.89 -6.64 6.51
C PRO A 54 20.84 -5.13 6.75
N TYR A 55 19.94 -4.44 6.04
CA TYR A 55 19.75 -3.01 6.22
C TYR A 55 18.26 -2.62 6.08
N LYS A 56 17.89 -1.48 6.70
CA LYS A 56 16.56 -0.91 6.59
C LYS A 56 16.54 0.20 5.53
N ILE A 57 15.53 0.20 4.68
CA ILE A 57 15.24 1.27 3.73
C ILE A 57 14.47 2.36 4.47
N CYS A 58 15.11 3.51 4.69
CA CYS A 58 14.53 4.67 5.38
C CYS A 58 14.00 5.75 4.41
N THR A 59 13.80 5.42 3.14
CA THR A 59 13.23 6.35 2.17
C THR A 59 11.84 6.80 2.61
N THR A 60 11.61 8.11 2.60
CA THR A 60 10.28 8.68 2.81
C THR A 60 9.36 8.24 1.68
N ILE A 61 8.21 7.73 2.04
CA ILE A 61 7.14 7.38 1.11
C ILE A 61 5.96 8.33 1.26
N GLN A 62 5.27 8.54 0.17
CA GLN A 62 3.98 9.20 0.13
C GLN A 62 2.89 8.15 -0.03
N PHE A 63 1.81 8.27 0.73
CA PHE A 63 0.64 7.40 0.61
C PHE A 63 -0.66 8.17 0.85
N PRO A 64 -1.75 7.83 0.14
CA PRO A 64 -3.00 8.55 0.23
C PRO A 64 -3.79 8.18 1.50
N THR A 65 -4.56 9.12 2.03
CA THR A 65 -5.55 8.84 3.09
C THR A 65 -6.84 8.24 2.53
N THR A 66 -7.13 8.49 1.26
CA THR A 66 -8.18 7.79 0.50
C THR A 66 -7.55 7.15 -0.73
N LEU A 67 -7.59 5.83 -0.79
CA LEU A 67 -7.02 5.03 -1.87
C LEU A 67 -8.11 4.58 -2.84
N ASP A 68 -7.97 4.91 -4.12
CA ASP A 68 -8.82 4.40 -5.18
C ASP A 68 -8.21 3.13 -5.79
N MET A 69 -8.87 2.00 -5.57
CA MET A 69 -8.50 0.70 -6.14
C MET A 69 -9.27 0.35 -7.42
N THR A 70 -10.18 1.22 -7.86
CA THR A 70 -11.00 1.01 -9.07
C THR A 70 -10.16 0.71 -10.31
N PRO A 71 -9.06 1.44 -10.62
CA PRO A 71 -8.24 1.19 -11.80
C PRO A 71 -7.55 -0.18 -11.80
N PHE A 72 -7.39 -0.79 -10.63
CA PHE A 72 -6.68 -2.06 -10.44
C PHE A 72 -7.62 -3.27 -10.29
N TYR A 73 -8.92 -3.05 -10.34
CA TYR A 73 -9.94 -4.07 -10.15
C TYR A 73 -10.63 -4.40 -11.48
N ILE A 74 -10.92 -5.69 -11.70
CA ILE A 74 -11.56 -6.16 -12.94
C ILE A 74 -13.09 -6.13 -12.88
N GLY A 75 -13.69 -5.91 -11.72
CA GLY A 75 -15.16 -5.89 -11.55
C GLY A 75 -15.81 -4.60 -12.06
N TYR A 76 -17.08 -4.72 -12.50
CA TYR A 76 -17.70 -3.75 -13.42
C TYR A 76 -18.57 -2.65 -12.81
N THR A 77 -18.81 -2.61 -11.49
CA THR A 77 -20.04 -1.90 -11.13
C THR A 77 -19.92 -0.73 -10.17
N LYS A 78 -18.92 -0.67 -9.33
CA LYS A 78 -18.85 0.42 -8.33
C LYS A 78 -17.41 0.85 -8.05
N PRO A 79 -17.17 2.13 -7.77
CA PRO A 79 -15.87 2.61 -7.31
C PRO A 79 -15.39 1.84 -6.07
N GLN A 80 -14.11 1.53 -6.05
CA GLN A 80 -13.48 0.74 -4.98
C GLN A 80 -12.58 1.66 -4.15
N HIS A 81 -13.18 2.48 -3.29
CA HIS A 81 -12.46 3.41 -2.44
C HIS A 81 -12.19 2.81 -1.06
N TYR A 82 -11.01 3.10 -0.55
CA TYR A 82 -10.54 2.68 0.75
C TYR A 82 -10.07 3.89 1.55
N GLU A 83 -10.32 3.87 2.83
CA GLU A 83 -9.88 4.89 3.78
C GLU A 83 -8.75 4.32 4.64
N LEU A 84 -7.67 5.07 4.77
CA LEU A 84 -6.61 4.76 5.72
C LEU A 84 -7.14 4.95 7.14
N TYR A 85 -7.03 3.90 7.97
CA TYR A 85 -7.50 3.96 9.35
C TYR A 85 -6.42 3.62 10.39
N ALA A 86 -5.30 3.01 9.95
CA ALA A 86 -4.17 2.80 10.85
C ALA A 86 -2.84 2.72 10.09
N ILE A 87 -1.79 3.13 10.78
CA ILE A 87 -0.40 3.09 10.31
C ILE A 87 0.43 2.48 11.44
N SER A 88 1.06 1.33 11.20
CA SER A 88 2.12 0.83 12.06
C SER A 88 3.45 1.37 11.57
N ASN A 89 4.18 2.00 12.45
CA ASN A 89 5.49 2.59 12.18
C ASN A 89 6.57 1.78 12.89
N HIS A 90 7.75 1.73 12.29
CA HIS A 90 8.94 1.15 12.89
C HIS A 90 10.08 2.16 12.81
N LYS A 91 10.58 2.61 13.95
CA LYS A 91 11.74 3.50 14.07
C LYS A 91 12.97 2.68 14.53
N GLY A 92 14.13 2.94 13.94
CA GLY A 92 15.36 2.21 14.27
C GLY A 92 15.85 1.32 13.14
N ASN A 93 16.65 0.31 13.48
CA ASN A 93 17.26 -0.65 12.55
C ASN A 93 16.71 -2.08 12.77
N LEU A 94 17.32 -3.07 12.12
CA LEU A 94 16.88 -4.47 12.22
C LEU A 94 17.07 -5.08 13.61
N ASN A 95 18.14 -4.70 14.31
CA ASN A 95 18.52 -5.30 15.58
C ASN A 95 17.89 -4.59 16.76
N HIS A 96 17.65 -3.27 16.62
CA HIS A 96 17.09 -2.43 17.67
C HIS A 96 16.09 -1.47 17.03
N GLY A 97 14.84 -1.64 17.35
CA GLY A 97 13.77 -0.81 16.81
C GLY A 97 12.62 -0.68 17.80
N HIS A 98 11.78 0.29 17.52
CA HIS A 98 10.62 0.61 18.31
C HIS A 98 9.40 0.73 17.40
N TYR A 99 8.30 0.10 17.78
CA TYR A 99 7.03 0.20 17.07
C TYR A 99 6.11 1.19 17.76
N TYR A 100 5.45 2.01 16.96
CA TYR A 100 4.37 2.88 17.40
C TYR A 100 3.32 2.95 16.29
N SER A 101 2.10 3.35 16.63
CA SER A 101 1.03 3.36 15.63
C SER A 101 0.19 4.63 15.70
N PHE A 102 -0.30 5.03 14.55
CA PHE A 102 -1.41 5.97 14.44
C PHE A 102 -2.66 5.18 14.08
N VAL A 103 -3.74 5.42 14.81
CA VAL A 103 -5.02 4.73 14.59
C VAL A 103 -6.14 5.75 14.62
N LYS A 104 -7.04 5.65 13.66
CA LYS A 104 -8.24 6.48 13.59
C LYS A 104 -9.34 5.84 14.43
N ASN A 105 -9.83 6.55 15.44
CA ASN A 105 -10.89 6.09 16.33
C ASN A 105 -12.28 6.19 15.68
N PHE A 106 -13.33 5.83 16.43
CA PHE A 106 -14.72 5.87 15.96
C PHE A 106 -15.23 7.30 15.64
N ASP A 107 -14.67 8.31 16.29
CA ASP A 107 -14.98 9.73 16.04
C ASP A 107 -14.14 10.32 14.89
N ASN A 108 -13.47 9.45 14.12
CA ASN A 108 -12.56 9.82 13.04
C ASN A 108 -11.33 10.63 13.49
N LYS A 109 -10.98 10.57 14.76
CA LYS A 109 -9.79 11.23 15.31
C LYS A 109 -8.59 10.32 15.27
N TRP A 110 -7.44 10.87 14.93
CA TRP A 110 -6.17 10.15 14.95
C TRP A 110 -5.56 10.14 16.35
N ILE A 111 -5.23 8.95 16.83
CA ILE A 111 -4.57 8.72 18.10
C ILE A 111 -3.21 8.06 17.82
N LEU A 112 -2.16 8.65 18.39
CA LEU A 112 -0.85 8.02 18.49
C LEU A 112 -0.83 7.08 19.66
N TYR A 113 -0.48 5.82 19.43
CA TYR A 113 -0.19 4.83 20.46
C TYR A 113 1.30 4.50 20.48
N ASN A 114 1.92 4.61 21.63
CA ASN A 114 3.33 4.36 21.83
C ASN A 114 3.52 3.67 23.19
N ASP A 115 3.62 2.33 23.19
CA ASP A 115 3.57 1.45 24.34
C ASP A 115 2.32 1.72 25.21
N GLN A 116 2.49 2.12 26.47
CA GLN A 116 1.41 2.45 27.40
C GLN A 116 0.87 3.88 27.22
N ASN A 117 1.51 4.69 26.37
CA ASN A 117 1.12 6.08 26.16
C ASN A 117 0.25 6.23 24.93
N PHE A 118 -0.73 7.10 25.02
CA PHE A 118 -1.53 7.51 23.88
C PHE A 118 -1.74 9.03 23.84
N LYS A 119 -1.86 9.60 22.66
CA LYS A 119 -2.02 11.03 22.47
C LYS A 119 -2.92 11.29 21.28
N ASP A 120 -3.87 12.22 21.43
CA ASP A 120 -4.61 12.80 20.31
C ASP A 120 -3.63 13.59 19.42
N VAL A 121 -3.61 13.24 18.12
CA VAL A 121 -2.75 13.86 17.12
C VAL A 121 -3.55 14.43 15.95
N ASN A 122 -4.81 14.73 16.20
CA ASN A 122 -5.66 15.43 15.26
C ASN A 122 -5.07 16.82 14.99
N ASN A 123 -4.36 16.91 13.90
CA ASN A 123 -3.79 18.15 13.41
C ASN A 123 -3.85 18.18 11.89
N GLU A 124 -3.61 19.34 11.31
CA GLU A 124 -3.63 19.56 9.87
C GLU A 124 -2.76 18.58 9.08
N LYS A 125 -1.74 17.98 9.69
CA LYS A 125 -0.84 17.01 9.03
C LYS A 125 -1.51 15.66 8.78
N MET A 126 -2.37 15.21 9.72
CA MET A 126 -3.07 13.93 9.60
C MET A 126 -4.31 14.02 8.70
N ASP A 127 -4.84 15.22 8.49
CA ASP A 127 -6.04 15.48 7.67
C ASP A 127 -5.72 15.76 6.20
N GLN A 128 -4.44 15.68 5.82
CA GLN A 128 -4.03 15.86 4.44
C GLN A 128 -4.46 14.67 3.56
N PRO A 129 -4.73 14.91 2.26
CA PRO A 129 -5.07 13.83 1.33
C PRO A 129 -3.94 12.82 1.13
N TYR A 130 -2.69 13.24 1.41
CA TYR A 130 -1.51 12.40 1.37
C TYR A 130 -0.67 12.58 2.62
N LEU A 131 -0.17 11.48 3.15
CA LEU A 131 0.77 11.46 4.25
C LEU A 131 2.17 11.06 3.76
N PHE A 132 3.18 11.52 4.49
CA PHE A 132 4.58 11.24 4.20
C PHE A 132 5.24 10.62 5.42
N SER A 133 5.96 9.52 5.25
CA SER A 133 6.66 8.86 6.35
C SER A 133 7.86 8.07 5.88
N ASN A 134 8.95 8.15 6.65
CA ASN A 134 10.11 7.26 6.55
C ASN A 134 10.02 6.07 7.52
N ASP A 135 9.11 6.11 8.49
CA ASP A 135 8.93 5.09 9.52
C ASP A 135 7.74 4.17 9.23
N ALA A 136 6.77 4.58 8.38
CA ALA A 136 5.63 3.73 8.05
C ALA A 136 6.08 2.37 7.55
N TYR A 137 5.55 1.31 8.16
CA TYR A 137 5.89 -0.07 7.87
C TYR A 137 4.69 -0.88 7.38
N ILE A 138 3.51 -0.73 8.03
CA ILE A 138 2.27 -1.34 7.59
C ILE A 138 1.18 -0.28 7.51
N LEU A 139 0.46 -0.27 6.40
CA LEU A 139 -0.67 0.62 6.16
C LEU A 139 -1.95 -0.21 6.14
N PHE A 140 -2.96 0.24 6.88
CA PHE A 140 -4.25 -0.42 7.00
C PHE A 140 -5.35 0.45 6.41
N TYR A 141 -6.00 -0.07 5.38
CA TYR A 141 -7.12 0.57 4.71
C TYR A 141 -8.39 -0.25 4.89
N ARG A 142 -9.51 0.40 5.15
CA ARG A 142 -10.83 -0.22 5.13
C ARG A 142 -11.63 0.29 3.94
N ARG A 143 -12.44 -0.58 3.36
CA ARG A 143 -13.34 -0.20 2.28
C ARG A 143 -14.33 0.84 2.78
N LYS A 144 -14.47 1.95 2.06
CA LYS A 144 -15.56 2.89 2.29
C LYS A 144 -16.88 2.20 1.94
N LYS A 145 -17.86 2.30 2.83
CA LYS A 145 -19.23 1.96 2.45
C LYS A 145 -19.59 2.95 1.33
N SER A 146 -19.88 2.43 0.15
CA SER A 146 -20.50 3.27 -0.88
C SER A 146 -21.82 3.76 -0.29
N ASP A 147 -22.02 5.06 -0.23
CA ASP A 147 -23.34 5.61 0.01
C ASP A 147 -24.24 5.01 -1.07
N CYS A 148 -25.14 4.14 -0.67
CA CYS A 148 -26.18 3.66 -1.54
C CYS A 148 -27.13 4.83 -1.76
N PHE A 149 -27.01 5.49 -2.91
CA PHE A 149 -28.10 6.25 -3.49
C PHE A 149 -28.93 5.34 -4.38
#